data_2e52bcd7dd97e3450c9350d276e91357
#
_entry.id   2e52bcd7dd97e3450c9350d276e91357
#
_cell.length_a   1.000
_cell.length_b   1.000
_cell.length_c   1.000
_cell.angle_alpha   90.00
_cell.angle_beta   90.00
_cell.angle_gamma   90.00
#
_symmetry.space_group_name_H-M   'P 1'
#
loop_
_entity.id
_entity.type
_entity.pdbx_description
1 polymer ?
#
loop_
_entity_poly.entity_id
_entity_poly.type
_entity_poly.pdbx_seq_one_letter_code
_entity_poly.pdbx_strand_id
1 'polypeptide(L)'
;MEKSIARQIAEFAVNLKYEDLPENVIHEVKRYLYDSIGCAYGAYNTKDVNIIRDLYKEMGGKEEATLIGFGDKMPAVNATLVNSLAIRALDFNDIYWKEDPSHPSDLIPAALATGELVGASMKEVMVAIVLAYEFEQRLCEFAVPGIRERKWHHATLTQFVSPIVAGKLLGLTVDQMVNAIGINGSHNHTIGCPTAGKLTMMKNTVDPMAVQSGVFAALMAQKGYTGTEKVFEGKEGFMDTFLGWDAKEEKPDPIEMKGRQSLGKWTWDVEKLVGNLGESFKILECSMKAFPTEALTHTHITATLKVVTKNNIDYKDIEEIKITTIARAVDILFDPHKYRPESRETADHSLPYCIAAAVVDKKITTETFSDEKLKDPRIWEVIDKIKGEASEEFEKMFPAKQPSRATIKTKDGKIYSEYLEYPKGDPREPMTMEDLDNKFKALASHLMSDEKQKNVKDAIFSAEQFSAKEFMEKLIV
;
A
#
# COMPACT_ATOMS: atom_id res chain seq x y z
N MET A 1 -26.37 16.40 -21.16
CA MET A 1 -24.95 16.06 -21.27
C MET A 1 -24.62 15.10 -20.14
N GLU A 2 -23.94 14.04 -20.44
CA GLU A 2 -23.45 13.09 -19.43
C GLU A 2 -22.46 13.79 -18.49
N LYS A 3 -22.56 13.53 -17.17
CA LYS A 3 -21.65 14.12 -16.18
C LYS A 3 -20.24 13.58 -16.39
N SER A 4 -19.24 14.43 -16.20
CA SER A 4 -17.83 14.00 -16.22
C SER A 4 -17.54 12.98 -15.10
N ILE A 5 -16.55 12.10 -15.30
CA ILE A 5 -16.09 11.14 -14.27
C ILE A 5 -15.73 11.87 -12.98
N ALA A 6 -14.93 12.94 -13.08
CA ALA A 6 -14.53 13.75 -11.92
C ALA A 6 -15.74 14.34 -11.17
N ARG A 7 -16.79 14.74 -11.88
CA ARG A 7 -18.02 15.27 -11.27
C ARG A 7 -18.82 14.19 -10.53
N GLN A 8 -18.94 12.99 -11.09
CA GLN A 8 -19.59 11.87 -10.41
C GLN A 8 -18.88 11.50 -9.11
N ILE A 9 -17.56 11.43 -9.15
CA ILE A 9 -16.71 11.22 -7.96
C ILE A 9 -16.92 12.34 -6.94
N ALA A 10 -16.87 13.60 -7.36
CA ALA A 10 -17.02 14.76 -6.50
C ALA A 10 -18.40 14.82 -5.82
N GLU A 11 -19.48 14.54 -6.56
CA GLU A 11 -20.83 14.51 -6.02
C GLU A 11 -20.97 13.45 -4.92
N PHE A 12 -20.45 12.24 -5.14
CA PHE A 12 -20.46 11.19 -4.12
C PHE A 12 -19.63 11.59 -2.90
N ALA A 13 -18.39 12.03 -3.10
CA ALA A 13 -17.46 12.35 -2.03
C ALA A 13 -17.97 13.49 -1.14
N VAL A 14 -18.51 14.56 -1.73
CA VAL A 14 -19.05 15.70 -0.98
C VAL A 14 -20.25 15.30 -0.13
N ASN A 15 -21.13 14.44 -0.65
CA ASN A 15 -22.37 14.09 0.01
C ASN A 15 -22.26 12.95 1.04
N LEU A 16 -21.25 12.08 0.95
CA LEU A 16 -21.08 10.96 1.90
C LEU A 16 -20.91 11.48 3.34
N LYS A 17 -21.66 10.93 4.28
CA LYS A 17 -21.62 11.28 5.71
C LYS A 17 -21.27 10.08 6.56
N TYR A 18 -20.88 10.32 7.82
CA TYR A 18 -20.57 9.25 8.77
C TYR A 18 -21.76 8.32 9.01
N GLU A 19 -22.96 8.88 9.06
CA GLU A 19 -24.23 8.16 9.28
C GLU A 19 -24.60 7.23 8.11
N ASP A 20 -24.00 7.43 6.94
CA ASP A 20 -24.21 6.58 5.76
C ASP A 20 -23.30 5.33 5.80
N LEU A 21 -22.32 5.27 6.71
CA LEU A 21 -21.35 4.19 6.79
C LEU A 21 -21.89 3.00 7.61
N PRO A 22 -21.88 1.78 7.07
CA PRO A 22 -22.18 0.57 7.84
C PRO A 22 -21.20 0.36 9.00
N GLU A 23 -21.65 -0.30 10.08
CA GLU A 23 -20.82 -0.58 11.26
C GLU A 23 -19.54 -1.38 10.94
N ASN A 24 -19.62 -2.34 10.03
CA ASN A 24 -18.45 -3.12 9.59
C ASN A 24 -17.42 -2.25 8.85
N VAL A 25 -17.86 -1.24 8.09
CA VAL A 25 -16.96 -0.27 7.43
C VAL A 25 -16.27 0.60 8.48
N ILE A 26 -17.01 1.12 9.46
CA ILE A 26 -16.45 1.89 10.57
C ILE A 26 -15.43 1.04 11.35
N HIS A 27 -15.75 -0.22 11.60
CA HIS A 27 -14.84 -1.14 12.27
C HIS A 27 -13.53 -1.35 11.47
N GLU A 28 -13.62 -1.56 10.16
CA GLU A 28 -12.43 -1.71 9.31
C GLU A 28 -11.60 -0.42 9.24
N VAL A 29 -12.20 0.77 9.20
CA VAL A 29 -11.44 2.03 9.32
C VAL A 29 -10.58 2.04 10.58
N LYS A 30 -11.12 1.62 11.73
CA LYS A 30 -10.36 1.56 13.00
C LYS A 30 -9.24 0.52 12.94
N ARG A 31 -9.47 -0.62 12.29
CA ARG A 31 -8.45 -1.64 12.10
C ARG A 31 -7.31 -1.14 11.20
N TYR A 32 -7.62 -0.48 10.08
CA TYR A 32 -6.61 0.11 9.20
C TYR A 32 -5.87 1.28 9.87
N LEU A 33 -6.54 2.10 10.67
CA LEU A 33 -5.87 3.11 11.51
C LEU A 33 -4.88 2.45 12.48
N TYR A 34 -5.29 1.37 13.15
CA TYR A 34 -4.45 0.66 14.12
C TYR A 34 -3.21 0.04 13.44
N ASP A 35 -3.41 -0.60 12.31
CA ASP A 35 -2.33 -1.18 11.50
C ASP A 35 -1.35 -0.11 11.00
N SER A 36 -1.88 0.97 10.40
CA SER A 36 -1.08 2.04 9.80
C SER A 36 -0.29 2.85 10.83
N ILE A 37 -0.90 3.16 11.97
CA ILE A 37 -0.22 3.85 13.08
C ILE A 37 0.88 2.96 13.65
N GLY A 38 0.64 1.64 13.77
CA GLY A 38 1.67 0.68 14.12
C GLY A 38 2.85 0.70 13.15
N CYS A 39 2.59 0.75 11.83
CA CYS A 39 3.64 0.87 10.82
C CYS A 39 4.43 2.17 10.98
N ALA A 40 3.76 3.30 11.24
CA ALA A 40 4.44 4.58 11.47
C ALA A 40 5.36 4.55 12.69
N TYR A 41 4.95 3.93 13.80
CA TYR A 41 5.82 3.73 14.96
C TYR A 41 7.02 2.84 14.65
N GLY A 42 6.82 1.75 13.90
CA GLY A 42 7.91 0.89 13.47
C GLY A 42 8.95 1.62 12.61
N ALA A 43 8.53 2.62 11.86
CA ALA A 43 9.40 3.42 11.00
C ALA A 43 10.06 4.62 11.69
N TYR A 44 9.79 4.87 12.96
CA TYR A 44 10.25 6.03 13.72
C TYR A 44 11.76 6.33 13.58
N ASN A 45 12.58 5.29 13.55
CA ASN A 45 14.04 5.39 13.45
C ASN A 45 14.57 5.16 12.02
N THR A 46 13.72 5.07 11.01
CA THR A 46 14.19 4.85 9.63
C THR A 46 14.84 6.10 9.06
N LYS A 47 15.86 5.88 8.23
CA LYS A 47 16.69 6.96 7.69
C LYS A 47 15.91 7.88 6.77
N ASP A 48 15.06 7.31 5.91
CA ASP A 48 14.24 8.03 4.93
C ASP A 48 13.23 8.98 5.60
N VAL A 49 12.51 8.49 6.61
CA VAL A 49 11.57 9.30 7.41
C VAL A 49 12.30 10.46 8.11
N ASN A 50 13.43 10.18 8.79
CA ASN A 50 14.17 11.19 9.52
C ASN A 50 14.77 12.27 8.60
N ILE A 51 15.29 11.88 7.42
CA ILE A 51 15.80 12.87 6.43
C ILE A 51 14.71 13.85 6.03
N ILE A 52 13.52 13.37 5.68
CA ILE A 52 12.42 14.23 5.21
C ILE A 52 11.85 15.07 6.37
N ARG A 53 11.69 14.46 7.57
CA ARG A 53 11.27 15.21 8.75
C ARG A 53 12.21 16.37 9.07
N ASP A 54 13.51 16.11 9.13
CA ASP A 54 14.50 17.11 9.49
C ASP A 54 14.60 18.19 8.42
N LEU A 55 14.52 17.85 7.14
CA LEU A 55 14.44 18.82 6.04
C LEU A 55 13.25 19.77 6.21
N TYR A 56 12.05 19.27 6.51
CA TYR A 56 10.89 20.14 6.72
C TYR A 56 10.96 20.96 8.01
N LYS A 57 11.62 20.45 9.05
CA LYS A 57 11.91 21.26 10.25
C LYS A 57 12.84 22.45 9.93
N GLU A 58 13.86 22.23 9.09
CA GLU A 58 14.74 23.31 8.62
C GLU A 58 14.00 24.33 7.76
N MET A 59 13.08 23.89 6.89
CA MET A 59 12.24 24.77 6.07
C MET A 59 11.27 25.60 6.91
N GLY A 60 10.83 25.07 8.05
CA GLY A 60 9.88 25.72 8.95
C GLY A 60 8.47 25.81 8.39
N GLY A 61 7.67 26.69 8.98
CA GLY A 61 6.28 26.94 8.57
C GLY A 61 5.31 26.98 9.76
N LYS A 62 4.01 27.04 9.47
CA LYS A 62 2.97 27.03 10.50
C LYS A 62 2.83 25.65 11.15
N GLU A 63 2.59 25.61 12.42
CA GLU A 63 2.33 24.39 13.22
C GLU A 63 0.84 23.98 13.08
N GLU A 64 0.50 23.36 11.96
CA GLU A 64 -0.88 23.03 11.58
C GLU A 64 -1.24 21.56 11.86
N ALA A 65 -0.30 20.63 11.70
CA ALA A 65 -0.55 19.20 11.84
C ALA A 65 0.62 18.48 12.53
N THR A 66 0.29 17.43 13.29
CA THR A 66 1.19 16.67 14.16
C THR A 66 1.82 15.48 13.44
N LEU A 67 3.11 15.23 13.67
CA LEU A 67 3.78 14.01 13.22
C LEU A 67 3.51 12.87 14.19
N ILE A 68 3.03 11.74 13.65
CA ILE A 68 2.75 10.51 14.40
C ILE A 68 3.99 10.05 15.15
N GLY A 69 3.88 9.85 16.46
CA GLY A 69 4.95 9.44 17.33
C GLY A 69 5.87 10.59 17.76
N PHE A 70 6.30 11.45 16.86
CA PHE A 70 7.26 12.51 17.14
C PHE A 70 6.68 13.69 17.94
N GLY A 71 5.42 14.03 17.70
CA GLY A 71 4.80 15.22 18.29
C GLY A 71 5.22 16.55 17.68
N ASP A 72 6.22 16.57 16.79
CA ASP A 72 6.58 17.75 16.01
C ASP A 72 5.36 18.22 15.20
N LYS A 73 5.21 19.55 15.03
CA LYS A 73 4.15 20.13 14.19
C LYS A 73 4.76 20.88 13.02
N MET A 74 4.07 20.82 11.90
CA MET A 74 4.46 21.52 10.66
C MET A 74 3.24 21.81 9.78
N PRO A 75 3.41 22.53 8.64
CA PRO A 75 2.30 22.71 7.70
C PRO A 75 1.65 21.39 7.31
N ALA A 76 0.32 21.37 7.23
CA ALA A 76 -0.44 20.14 6.99
C ALA A 76 0.01 19.38 5.73
N VAL A 77 0.38 20.12 4.67
CA VAL A 77 0.94 19.55 3.43
C VAL A 77 2.24 18.77 3.72
N ASN A 78 3.13 19.31 4.56
CA ASN A 78 4.41 18.69 4.90
C ASN A 78 4.24 17.51 5.88
N ALA A 79 3.38 17.67 6.89
CA ALA A 79 3.03 16.60 7.82
C ALA A 79 2.42 15.39 7.11
N THR A 80 1.62 15.64 6.07
CA THR A 80 1.05 14.60 5.21
C THR A 80 2.16 13.71 4.62
N LEU A 81 3.20 14.30 4.01
CA LEU A 81 4.28 13.51 3.41
C LEU A 81 5.04 12.71 4.45
N VAL A 82 5.43 13.34 5.57
CA VAL A 82 6.23 12.65 6.60
C VAL A 82 5.46 11.49 7.22
N ASN A 83 4.19 11.70 7.58
CA ASN A 83 3.35 10.65 8.17
C ASN A 83 3.05 9.54 7.15
N SER A 84 2.80 9.87 5.89
CA SER A 84 2.57 8.90 4.82
C SER A 84 3.83 8.06 4.56
N LEU A 85 5.01 8.69 4.53
CA LEU A 85 6.28 7.99 4.43
C LEU A 85 6.52 7.08 5.64
N ALA A 86 6.18 7.53 6.85
CA ALA A 86 6.30 6.70 8.05
C ALA A 86 5.42 5.44 7.98
N ILE A 87 4.19 5.54 7.47
CA ILE A 87 3.31 4.38 7.25
C ILE A 87 3.91 3.44 6.20
N ARG A 88 4.46 3.99 5.11
CA ARG A 88 4.94 3.26 3.93
C ARG A 88 6.32 2.63 4.08
N ALA A 89 7.20 3.23 4.92
CA ALA A 89 8.64 2.95 4.94
C ALA A 89 9.02 1.49 5.22
N LEU A 90 8.21 0.74 5.96
CA LEU A 90 8.48 -0.68 6.28
C LEU A 90 7.91 -1.67 5.27
N ASP A 91 7.18 -1.19 4.26
CA ASP A 91 6.40 -2.04 3.34
C ASP A 91 5.51 -3.06 4.08
N PHE A 92 4.95 -2.63 5.21
CA PHE A 92 4.19 -3.47 6.14
C PHE A 92 2.74 -2.99 6.32
N ASN A 93 2.36 -1.91 5.68
CA ASN A 93 1.00 -1.40 5.63
C ASN A 93 0.10 -2.30 4.77
N ASP A 94 -1.07 -1.80 4.40
CA ASP A 94 -2.03 -2.54 3.59
C ASP A 94 -1.60 -2.76 2.13
N ILE A 95 -2.39 -3.51 1.41
CA ILE A 95 -2.27 -3.75 -0.03
C ILE A 95 -3.63 -4.10 -0.65
N TYR A 96 -3.94 -3.48 -1.76
CA TYR A 96 -4.97 -3.93 -2.68
C TYR A 96 -4.35 -4.26 -4.03
N TRP A 97 -4.76 -5.36 -4.65
CA TRP A 97 -4.23 -5.73 -5.96
C TRP A 97 -5.32 -6.37 -6.82
N LYS A 98 -5.64 -5.70 -7.92
CA LYS A 98 -6.44 -6.21 -9.03
C LYS A 98 -5.64 -6.01 -10.33
N GLU A 99 -6.10 -5.14 -11.24
CA GLU A 99 -5.30 -4.78 -12.42
C GLU A 99 -4.02 -4.04 -12.01
N ASP A 100 -4.14 -3.07 -11.10
CA ASP A 100 -3.02 -2.38 -10.47
C ASP A 100 -2.95 -2.66 -8.96
N PRO A 101 -1.75 -2.62 -8.36
CA PRO A 101 -1.60 -2.57 -6.90
C PRO A 101 -1.87 -1.18 -6.36
N SER A 102 -2.21 -1.06 -5.06
CA SER A 102 -2.20 0.20 -4.32
C SER A 102 -2.06 -0.01 -2.82
N HIS A 103 -1.79 1.09 -2.12
CA HIS A 103 -1.66 1.15 -0.66
C HIS A 103 -2.55 2.27 -0.12
N PRO A 104 -3.88 2.05 0.03
CA PRO A 104 -4.81 3.10 0.45
C PRO A 104 -4.46 3.75 1.78
N SER A 105 -3.78 3.03 2.68
CA SER A 105 -3.32 3.58 3.97
C SER A 105 -2.31 4.73 3.83
N ASP A 106 -1.61 4.84 2.70
CA ASP A 106 -0.73 5.98 2.42
C ASP A 106 -1.50 7.31 2.39
N LEU A 107 -2.82 7.27 2.13
CA LEU A 107 -3.74 8.40 2.12
C LEU A 107 -4.29 8.79 3.49
N ILE A 108 -4.20 7.91 4.50
CA ILE A 108 -4.67 8.20 5.87
C ILE A 108 -4.07 9.50 6.42
N PRO A 109 -2.77 9.79 6.23
CA PRO A 109 -2.17 11.05 6.69
C PRO A 109 -2.74 12.31 6.06
N ALA A 110 -3.25 12.26 4.82
CA ALA A 110 -3.97 13.40 4.24
C ALA A 110 -5.26 13.70 5.04
N ALA A 111 -5.99 12.65 5.46
CA ALA A 111 -7.17 12.81 6.29
C ALA A 111 -6.82 13.32 7.69
N LEU A 112 -5.80 12.77 8.34
CA LEU A 112 -5.40 13.18 9.68
C LEU A 112 -4.88 14.64 9.70
N ALA A 113 -3.94 14.97 8.82
CA ALA A 113 -3.33 16.30 8.78
C ALA A 113 -4.32 17.40 8.35
N THR A 114 -5.18 17.11 7.36
CA THR A 114 -6.23 18.07 6.97
C THR A 114 -7.29 18.19 8.07
N GLY A 115 -7.62 17.08 8.75
CA GLY A 115 -8.53 17.08 9.89
C GLY A 115 -8.04 17.98 11.03
N GLU A 116 -6.75 17.92 11.39
CA GLU A 116 -6.14 18.84 12.37
C GLU A 116 -6.21 20.29 11.89
N LEU A 117 -5.84 20.53 10.61
CA LEU A 117 -5.84 21.88 10.02
C LEU A 117 -7.19 22.58 10.13
N VAL A 118 -8.28 21.86 9.95
CA VAL A 118 -9.64 22.44 9.98
C VAL A 118 -10.38 22.23 11.31
N GLY A 119 -9.80 21.50 12.27
CA GLY A 119 -10.44 21.15 13.53
C GLY A 119 -11.60 20.17 13.39
N ALA A 120 -11.53 19.25 12.42
CA ALA A 120 -12.57 18.26 12.16
C ALA A 120 -12.71 17.25 13.31
N SER A 121 -13.90 16.65 13.42
CA SER A 121 -14.11 15.46 14.24
C SER A 121 -13.51 14.23 13.61
N MET A 122 -13.15 13.23 14.42
CA MET A 122 -12.68 11.95 13.88
C MET A 122 -13.75 11.20 13.07
N LYS A 123 -15.04 11.47 13.26
CA LYS A 123 -16.10 10.96 12.38
C LYS A 123 -15.92 11.46 10.95
N GLU A 124 -15.64 12.76 10.77
CA GLU A 124 -15.37 13.33 9.45
C GLU A 124 -14.08 12.79 8.86
N VAL A 125 -13.02 12.63 9.67
CA VAL A 125 -11.77 12.00 9.26
C VAL A 125 -12.00 10.56 8.80
N MET A 126 -12.81 9.77 9.50
CA MET A 126 -13.14 8.39 9.10
C MET A 126 -13.87 8.34 7.76
N VAL A 127 -14.77 9.28 7.47
CA VAL A 127 -15.39 9.40 6.13
C VAL A 127 -14.36 9.66 5.06
N ALA A 128 -13.41 10.56 5.31
CA ALA A 128 -12.32 10.84 4.36
C ALA A 128 -11.42 9.63 4.13
N ILE A 129 -11.16 8.81 5.17
CA ILE A 129 -10.44 7.54 5.06
C ILE A 129 -11.23 6.54 4.20
N VAL A 130 -12.54 6.43 4.40
CA VAL A 130 -13.38 5.55 3.54
C VAL A 130 -13.28 5.98 2.08
N LEU A 131 -13.34 7.29 1.78
CA LEU A 131 -13.17 7.80 0.42
C LEU A 131 -11.78 7.49 -0.17
N ALA A 132 -10.73 7.50 0.66
CA ALA A 132 -9.39 7.10 0.25
C ALA A 132 -9.39 5.65 -0.26
N TYR A 133 -9.90 4.72 0.55
CA TYR A 133 -10.00 3.31 0.19
C TYR A 133 -10.92 3.08 -1.01
N GLU A 134 -12.05 3.76 -1.04
CA GLU A 134 -13.05 3.60 -2.10
C GLU A 134 -12.45 3.94 -3.47
N PHE A 135 -11.89 5.13 -3.63
CA PHE A 135 -11.44 5.58 -4.94
C PHE A 135 -10.05 5.06 -5.33
N GLU A 136 -9.15 4.83 -4.36
CA GLU A 136 -7.85 4.21 -4.67
C GLU A 136 -8.03 2.80 -5.24
N GLN A 137 -8.89 2.00 -4.62
CA GLN A 137 -9.14 0.63 -5.07
C GLN A 137 -9.95 0.56 -6.36
N ARG A 138 -10.92 1.45 -6.56
CA ARG A 138 -11.67 1.55 -7.82
C ARG A 138 -10.79 1.93 -9.00
N LEU A 139 -9.83 2.81 -8.79
CA LEU A 139 -8.84 3.17 -9.80
C LEU A 139 -7.93 2.00 -10.15
N CYS A 140 -7.62 1.11 -9.20
CA CYS A 140 -6.87 -0.12 -9.47
C CYS A 140 -7.62 -1.13 -10.34
N GLU A 141 -8.93 -0.99 -10.51
CA GLU A 141 -9.77 -1.83 -11.38
C GLU A 141 -10.17 -1.13 -12.68
N PHE A 142 -9.88 0.17 -12.80
CA PHE A 142 -10.37 1.03 -13.88
C PHE A 142 -9.67 0.80 -15.22
N ALA A 143 -8.34 0.67 -15.21
CA ALA A 143 -7.55 0.39 -16.41
C ALA A 143 -7.39 -1.12 -16.59
N VAL A 144 -7.70 -1.66 -17.79
CA VAL A 144 -7.61 -3.08 -18.09
C VAL A 144 -6.80 -3.31 -19.38
N PRO A 145 -5.61 -3.91 -19.29
CA PRO A 145 -4.83 -4.20 -18.08
C PRO A 145 -4.39 -2.92 -17.36
N GLY A 146 -3.90 -3.05 -16.13
CA GLY A 146 -3.49 -1.91 -15.30
C GLY A 146 -2.39 -1.03 -15.91
N ILE A 147 -2.28 0.21 -15.46
CA ILE A 147 -1.28 1.18 -15.94
C ILE A 147 0.16 0.71 -15.69
N ARG A 148 0.36 -0.15 -14.68
CA ARG A 148 1.66 -0.76 -14.38
C ARG A 148 2.19 -1.58 -15.57
N GLU A 149 1.32 -2.20 -16.35
CA GLU A 149 1.70 -2.94 -17.55
C GLU A 149 2.27 -2.00 -18.64
N ARG A 150 1.97 -0.70 -18.54
CA ARG A 150 2.55 0.36 -19.34
C ARG A 150 3.77 1.03 -18.70
N LYS A 151 4.32 0.40 -17.65
CA LYS A 151 5.52 0.87 -16.93
C LYS A 151 5.29 2.16 -16.13
N TRP A 152 4.02 2.47 -15.77
CA TRP A 152 3.68 3.52 -14.82
C TRP A 152 3.56 2.95 -13.42
N HIS A 153 3.84 3.77 -12.43
CA HIS A 153 3.66 3.43 -11.02
C HIS A 153 2.22 3.72 -10.57
N HIS A 154 1.68 2.92 -9.66
CA HIS A 154 0.34 3.12 -9.13
C HIS A 154 0.16 4.46 -8.39
N ALA A 155 1.21 5.08 -7.86
CA ALA A 155 1.17 6.45 -7.33
C ALA A 155 0.58 7.48 -8.32
N THR A 156 0.56 7.16 -9.62
CA THR A 156 -0.17 7.93 -10.63
C THR A 156 -1.69 7.92 -10.37
N LEU A 157 -2.25 6.82 -9.87
CA LEU A 157 -3.67 6.71 -9.51
C LEU A 157 -3.96 7.50 -8.21
N THR A 158 -3.05 7.44 -7.25
CA THR A 158 -3.12 8.19 -5.98
C THR A 158 -3.23 9.71 -6.20
N GLN A 159 -2.72 10.24 -7.33
CA GLN A 159 -2.89 11.66 -7.72
C GLN A 159 -4.36 12.07 -7.87
N PHE A 160 -5.24 11.16 -8.27
CA PHE A 160 -6.66 11.46 -8.41
C PHE A 160 -7.42 11.37 -7.08
N VAL A 161 -6.92 10.60 -6.11
CA VAL A 161 -7.61 10.29 -4.86
C VAL A 161 -7.24 11.25 -3.74
N SER A 162 -5.99 11.59 -3.61
CA SER A 162 -5.49 12.44 -2.52
C SER A 162 -6.21 13.80 -2.39
N PRO A 163 -6.59 14.51 -3.49
CA PRO A 163 -7.37 15.74 -3.38
C PRO A 163 -8.81 15.50 -2.90
N ILE A 164 -9.38 14.31 -3.13
CA ILE A 164 -10.73 13.95 -2.65
C ILE A 164 -10.73 13.87 -1.12
N VAL A 165 -9.72 13.20 -0.56
CA VAL A 165 -9.55 13.01 0.88
C VAL A 165 -9.43 14.35 1.60
N ALA A 166 -8.50 15.19 1.16
CA ALA A 166 -8.31 16.52 1.73
C ALA A 166 -9.50 17.44 1.47
N GLY A 167 -10.04 17.41 0.25
CA GLY A 167 -11.18 18.24 -0.15
C GLY A 167 -12.45 17.97 0.64
N LYS A 168 -12.68 16.70 1.03
CA LYS A 168 -13.77 16.32 1.92
C LYS A 168 -13.71 17.09 3.26
N LEU A 169 -12.56 17.09 3.89
CA LEU A 169 -12.35 17.74 5.19
C LEU A 169 -12.28 19.27 5.09
N LEU A 170 -11.74 19.79 3.97
CA LEU A 170 -11.77 21.25 3.68
C LEU A 170 -13.20 21.77 3.39
N GLY A 171 -14.20 20.91 3.30
CA GLY A 171 -15.58 21.29 3.01
C GLY A 171 -15.76 21.86 1.59
N LEU A 172 -15.02 21.33 0.60
CA LEU A 172 -15.11 21.79 -0.78
C LEU A 172 -16.52 21.55 -1.35
N THR A 173 -17.01 22.49 -2.12
CA THR A 173 -18.19 22.30 -2.97
C THR A 173 -17.90 21.26 -4.07
N VAL A 174 -18.92 20.73 -4.75
CA VAL A 174 -18.75 19.81 -5.87
C VAL A 174 -17.85 20.41 -6.94
N ASP A 175 -18.04 21.69 -7.30
CA ASP A 175 -17.21 22.38 -8.31
C ASP A 175 -15.76 22.54 -7.86
N GLN A 176 -15.53 22.86 -6.60
CA GLN A 176 -14.18 22.95 -6.04
C GLN A 176 -13.52 21.56 -5.98
N MET A 177 -14.26 20.51 -5.64
CA MET A 177 -13.75 19.13 -5.64
C MET A 177 -13.36 18.67 -7.04
N VAL A 178 -14.18 18.97 -8.05
CA VAL A 178 -13.86 18.73 -9.47
C VAL A 178 -12.57 19.46 -9.85
N ASN A 179 -12.44 20.74 -9.45
CA ASN A 179 -11.20 21.49 -9.70
C ASN A 179 -9.99 20.85 -9.00
N ALA A 180 -10.12 20.41 -7.75
CA ALA A 180 -9.03 19.77 -7.00
C ALA A 180 -8.55 18.48 -7.68
N ILE A 181 -9.50 17.62 -8.12
CA ILE A 181 -9.21 16.41 -8.89
C ILE A 181 -8.50 16.77 -10.20
N GLY A 182 -9.00 17.75 -10.93
CA GLY A 182 -8.42 18.21 -12.20
C GLY A 182 -7.03 18.83 -12.05
N ILE A 183 -6.79 19.61 -10.98
CA ILE A 183 -5.46 20.18 -10.68
C ILE A 183 -4.46 19.05 -10.46
N ASN A 184 -4.77 18.12 -9.52
CA ASN A 184 -3.81 17.11 -9.13
C ASN A 184 -3.63 16.02 -10.18
N GLY A 185 -4.70 15.62 -10.86
CA GLY A 185 -4.68 14.62 -11.93
C GLY A 185 -4.02 15.11 -13.24
N SER A 186 -3.64 16.39 -13.33
CA SER A 186 -2.98 16.95 -14.53
C SER A 186 -1.46 16.93 -14.45
N HIS A 187 -0.85 16.51 -13.33
CA HIS A 187 0.60 16.60 -13.15
C HIS A 187 1.13 15.52 -12.18
N ASN A 188 2.46 15.46 -12.03
CA ASN A 188 3.17 14.58 -11.07
C ASN A 188 2.92 13.08 -11.25
N HIS A 189 2.58 12.63 -12.45
CA HIS A 189 2.45 11.21 -12.72
C HIS A 189 3.77 10.46 -12.55
N THR A 190 3.73 9.34 -11.87
CA THR A 190 4.91 8.57 -11.47
C THR A 190 5.20 7.45 -12.46
N ILE A 191 6.41 7.43 -13.02
CA ILE A 191 6.90 6.32 -13.85
C ILE A 191 7.30 5.10 -13.01
N GLY A 192 7.38 3.91 -13.62
CA GLY A 192 7.59 2.63 -12.90
C GLY A 192 9.00 2.41 -12.33
N CYS A 193 10.00 3.24 -12.69
CA CYS A 193 11.39 2.99 -12.30
C CYS A 193 11.67 2.94 -10.78
N PRO A 194 10.93 3.62 -9.87
CA PRO A 194 11.16 3.49 -8.44
C PRO A 194 10.97 2.07 -7.89
N THR A 195 10.20 1.22 -8.58
CA THR A 195 9.96 -0.18 -8.19
C THR A 195 10.61 -1.19 -9.14
N ALA A 196 11.49 -0.73 -10.04
CA ALA A 196 12.20 -1.57 -11.00
C ALA A 196 13.73 -1.48 -10.82
N GLY A 197 14.43 -2.60 -10.99
CA GLY A 197 15.88 -2.67 -10.84
C GLY A 197 16.35 -2.53 -9.38
N LYS A 198 17.43 -1.77 -9.16
CA LYS A 198 17.95 -1.50 -7.79
C LYS A 198 17.06 -0.49 -7.09
N LEU A 199 16.45 -0.91 -6.01
CA LEU A 199 15.54 -0.07 -5.23
C LEU A 199 16.30 0.97 -4.39
N THR A 200 15.66 2.14 -4.20
CA THR A 200 16.16 3.25 -3.40
C THR A 200 15.06 3.74 -2.45
N MET A 201 15.35 4.71 -1.58
CA MET A 201 14.36 5.36 -0.71
C MET A 201 13.15 5.91 -1.49
N MET A 202 13.31 6.27 -2.79
CA MET A 202 12.20 6.73 -3.62
C MET A 202 11.07 5.71 -3.77
N LYS A 203 11.35 4.39 -3.65
CA LYS A 203 10.32 3.34 -3.63
C LYS A 203 9.27 3.59 -2.55
N ASN A 204 9.70 4.07 -1.37
CA ASN A 204 8.81 4.36 -0.25
C ASN A 204 8.19 5.76 -0.31
N THR A 205 8.72 6.67 -1.14
CA THR A 205 8.40 8.11 -1.12
C THR A 205 7.43 8.53 -2.22
N VAL A 206 7.30 7.78 -3.32
CA VAL A 206 6.49 8.19 -4.48
C VAL A 206 5.00 8.33 -4.15
N ASP A 207 4.41 7.38 -3.42
CA ASP A 207 3.01 7.46 -2.99
C ASP A 207 2.82 8.62 -1.98
N PRO A 208 3.64 8.77 -0.92
CA PRO A 208 3.60 9.93 -0.02
C PRO A 208 3.68 11.29 -0.74
N MET A 209 4.48 11.42 -1.81
CA MET A 209 4.54 12.65 -2.62
C MET A 209 3.24 12.90 -3.39
N ALA A 210 2.60 11.85 -3.92
CA ALA A 210 1.30 11.96 -4.57
C ALA A 210 0.21 12.38 -3.57
N VAL A 211 0.28 11.86 -2.34
CA VAL A 211 -0.64 12.23 -1.25
C VAL A 211 -0.45 13.69 -0.84
N GLN A 212 0.78 14.13 -0.64
CA GLN A 212 1.11 15.53 -0.35
C GLN A 212 0.58 16.48 -1.42
N SER A 213 0.81 16.13 -2.69
CA SER A 213 0.38 16.93 -3.85
C SER A 213 -1.13 17.16 -3.83
N GLY A 214 -1.93 16.14 -3.48
CA GLY A 214 -3.38 16.24 -3.42
C GLY A 214 -3.89 17.16 -2.32
N VAL A 215 -3.25 17.16 -1.15
CA VAL A 215 -3.59 18.13 -0.08
C VAL A 215 -3.36 19.55 -0.57
N PHE A 216 -2.24 19.80 -1.26
CA PHE A 216 -1.95 21.12 -1.83
C PHE A 216 -2.95 21.51 -2.92
N ALA A 217 -3.32 20.58 -3.82
CA ALA A 217 -4.31 20.83 -4.87
C ALA A 217 -5.70 21.17 -4.29
N ALA A 218 -6.12 20.48 -3.22
CA ALA A 218 -7.37 20.77 -2.53
C ALA A 218 -7.37 22.18 -1.90
N LEU A 219 -6.26 22.59 -1.31
CA LEU A 219 -6.09 23.96 -0.79
C LEU A 219 -6.12 25.03 -1.91
N MET A 220 -5.53 24.74 -3.07
CA MET A 220 -5.62 25.61 -4.24
C MET A 220 -7.08 25.77 -4.69
N ALA A 221 -7.81 24.66 -4.85
CA ALA A 221 -9.21 24.69 -5.26
C ALA A 221 -10.10 25.41 -4.24
N GLN A 222 -9.83 25.26 -2.93
CA GLN A 222 -10.52 26.01 -1.87
C GLN A 222 -10.37 27.53 -2.05
N LYS A 223 -9.22 27.97 -2.55
CA LYS A 223 -8.94 29.39 -2.85
C LYS A 223 -9.49 29.85 -4.20
N GLY A 224 -10.20 28.98 -4.93
CA GLY A 224 -10.80 29.31 -6.22
C GLY A 224 -9.91 29.06 -7.44
N TYR A 225 -8.78 28.35 -7.26
CA TYR A 225 -7.97 27.93 -8.42
C TYR A 225 -8.72 26.85 -9.21
N THR A 226 -8.69 26.93 -10.53
CA THR A 226 -9.46 26.05 -11.42
C THR A 226 -8.60 24.93 -12.01
N GLY A 227 -9.17 23.75 -12.13
CA GLY A 227 -8.59 22.57 -12.76
C GLY A 227 -9.44 22.07 -13.94
N THR A 228 -8.91 21.12 -14.69
CA THR A 228 -9.59 20.52 -15.84
C THR A 228 -10.67 19.56 -15.39
N GLU A 229 -11.96 19.88 -15.64
CA GLU A 229 -13.08 19.00 -15.24
C GLU A 229 -13.00 17.61 -15.88
N LYS A 230 -12.71 17.54 -17.19
CA LYS A 230 -12.61 16.26 -17.93
C LYS A 230 -11.20 15.67 -17.92
N VAL A 231 -10.57 15.66 -16.74
CA VAL A 231 -9.20 15.16 -16.57
C VAL A 231 -9.06 13.67 -16.89
N PHE A 232 -10.11 12.87 -16.75
CA PHE A 232 -10.12 11.45 -17.13
C PHE A 232 -10.39 11.25 -18.62
N GLU A 233 -11.58 11.63 -19.09
CA GLU A 233 -12.13 11.28 -20.40
C GLU A 233 -11.93 12.39 -21.47
N GLY A 234 -11.39 13.52 -21.10
CA GLY A 234 -11.22 14.66 -22.01
C GLY A 234 -10.10 14.45 -23.03
N LYS A 235 -10.06 15.34 -24.04
CA LYS A 235 -8.95 15.37 -24.99
C LYS A 235 -7.63 15.57 -24.25
N GLU A 236 -6.64 14.71 -24.53
CA GLU A 236 -5.35 14.66 -23.85
C GLU A 236 -5.48 14.42 -22.33
N GLY A 237 -6.63 13.90 -21.87
CA GLY A 237 -6.86 13.47 -20.50
C GLY A 237 -6.19 12.13 -20.19
N PHE A 238 -6.39 11.65 -18.95
CA PHE A 238 -5.74 10.43 -18.48
C PHE A 238 -6.00 9.22 -19.38
N MET A 239 -7.25 8.99 -19.77
CA MET A 239 -7.61 7.87 -20.63
C MET A 239 -6.95 7.96 -22.02
N ASP A 240 -6.92 9.14 -22.61
CA ASP A 240 -6.33 9.36 -23.93
C ASP A 240 -4.79 9.25 -23.89
N THR A 241 -4.16 9.87 -22.90
CA THR A 241 -2.71 9.85 -22.72
C THR A 241 -2.17 8.46 -22.39
N PHE A 242 -2.86 7.70 -21.56
CA PHE A 242 -2.42 6.36 -21.14
C PHE A 242 -2.81 5.24 -22.11
N LEU A 243 -3.75 5.46 -23.02
CA LEU A 243 -3.97 4.54 -24.16
C LEU A 243 -2.76 4.53 -25.10
N GLY A 244 -2.06 5.66 -25.22
CA GLY A 244 -0.83 5.79 -26.00
C GLY A 244 -0.99 5.46 -27.47
N TRP A 245 0.14 5.34 -28.16
CA TRP A 245 0.22 4.98 -29.59
C TRP A 245 -0.31 3.58 -29.89
N ASP A 246 -0.27 2.68 -28.90
CA ASP A 246 -0.59 1.25 -29.04
C ASP A 246 -2.06 0.98 -29.36
N ALA A 247 -2.94 1.93 -29.08
CA ALA A 247 -4.35 1.85 -29.49
C ALA A 247 -4.53 1.83 -31.01
N LYS A 248 -3.51 2.24 -31.76
CA LYS A 248 -3.48 2.30 -33.24
C LYS A 248 -2.57 1.25 -33.87
N GLU A 249 -1.69 0.62 -33.12
CA GLU A 249 -0.76 -0.40 -33.61
C GLU A 249 -1.15 -1.79 -33.05
N GLU A 250 -1.25 -2.76 -33.95
CA GLU A 250 -1.78 -4.09 -33.64
C GLU A 250 -0.86 -4.99 -32.81
N LYS A 251 0.39 -4.60 -32.50
CA LYS A 251 1.31 -5.45 -31.71
C LYS A 251 2.34 -4.63 -30.94
N PRO A 252 2.45 -4.81 -29.61
CA PRO A 252 3.64 -4.38 -28.85
C PRO A 252 4.89 -5.19 -29.30
N ASP A 253 6.08 -4.57 -29.18
CA ASP A 253 7.35 -5.21 -29.55
C ASP A 253 7.57 -6.50 -28.73
N PRO A 254 7.76 -7.68 -29.41
CA PRO A 254 7.97 -8.97 -28.75
C PRO A 254 9.23 -9.01 -27.85
N ILE A 255 10.20 -8.11 -28.05
CA ILE A 255 11.44 -8.06 -27.27
C ILE A 255 11.17 -7.51 -25.87
N GLU A 256 10.19 -6.62 -25.71
CA GLU A 256 9.80 -6.08 -24.41
C GLU A 256 8.91 -7.02 -23.59
N MET A 257 8.41 -8.09 -24.21
CA MET A 257 7.42 -9.03 -23.66
C MET A 257 8.03 -10.33 -23.12
N LYS A 258 9.36 -10.45 -23.01
CA LYS A 258 9.97 -11.63 -22.38
C LYS A 258 9.47 -11.81 -20.96
N GLY A 259 8.62 -12.84 -20.75
CA GLY A 259 8.00 -13.17 -19.46
C GLY A 259 6.61 -12.59 -19.22
N ARG A 260 6.03 -11.81 -20.14
CA ARG A 260 4.67 -11.29 -20.04
C ARG A 260 3.74 -11.96 -21.07
N GLN A 261 2.56 -12.34 -20.64
CA GLN A 261 1.50 -12.81 -21.55
C GLN A 261 1.12 -11.67 -22.50
N SER A 262 0.66 -12.00 -23.71
CA SER A 262 0.11 -11.00 -24.63
C SER A 262 -1.05 -10.32 -23.96
N LEU A 263 -0.85 -9.06 -23.60
CA LEU A 263 -1.89 -8.24 -23.01
C LEU A 263 -2.92 -7.95 -24.11
N GLY A 264 -4.19 -8.23 -23.83
CA GLY A 264 -5.31 -7.95 -24.71
C GLY A 264 -5.42 -6.47 -25.07
N LYS A 265 -6.51 -6.09 -25.75
CA LYS A 265 -6.82 -4.71 -26.07
C LYS A 265 -6.97 -3.89 -24.77
N TRP A 266 -6.29 -2.76 -24.68
CA TRP A 266 -6.43 -1.82 -23.57
C TRP A 266 -7.81 -1.19 -23.55
N THR A 267 -8.43 -1.21 -22.36
CA THR A 267 -9.77 -0.65 -22.15
C THR A 267 -9.84 0.08 -20.80
N TRP A 268 -10.89 0.90 -20.65
CA TRP A 268 -11.19 1.60 -19.42
C TRP A 268 -12.57 1.15 -18.93
N ASP A 269 -12.62 0.59 -17.74
CA ASP A 269 -13.87 0.17 -17.12
C ASP A 269 -14.40 1.30 -16.22
N VAL A 270 -15.13 2.25 -16.84
CA VAL A 270 -15.69 3.41 -16.15
C VAL A 270 -16.71 2.99 -15.09
N GLU A 271 -17.42 1.88 -15.31
CA GLU A 271 -18.40 1.36 -14.36
C GLU A 271 -17.72 0.91 -13.05
N LYS A 272 -16.51 0.35 -13.13
CA LYS A 272 -15.70 0.03 -11.93
C LYS A 272 -15.35 1.27 -11.12
N LEU A 273 -15.14 2.42 -11.76
CA LEU A 273 -14.75 3.64 -11.07
C LEU A 273 -15.94 4.38 -10.44
N VAL A 274 -17.04 4.53 -11.16
CA VAL A 274 -18.16 5.38 -10.71
C VAL A 274 -19.51 4.67 -10.61
N GLY A 275 -19.59 3.38 -10.94
CA GLY A 275 -20.81 2.58 -10.80
C GLY A 275 -21.06 2.15 -9.35
N ASN A 276 -22.35 2.03 -8.97
CA ASN A 276 -22.79 1.46 -7.69
C ASN A 276 -22.13 2.10 -6.44
N LEU A 277 -21.80 3.39 -6.50
CA LEU A 277 -21.21 4.13 -5.36
C LEU A 277 -22.18 4.14 -4.16
N GLY A 278 -21.69 3.71 -2.99
CA GLY A 278 -22.46 3.66 -1.75
C GLY A 278 -23.25 2.36 -1.53
N GLU A 279 -23.29 1.42 -2.49
CA GLU A 279 -23.94 0.11 -2.30
C GLU A 279 -23.01 -0.85 -1.51
N SER A 280 -21.72 -0.75 -1.72
CA SER A 280 -20.67 -1.45 -0.96
C SER A 280 -19.44 -0.56 -0.86
N PHE A 281 -18.56 -0.85 0.09
CA PHE A 281 -17.35 -0.06 0.32
C PHE A 281 -16.09 -0.89 0.11
N LYS A 282 -15.20 -0.40 -0.71
CA LYS A 282 -13.96 -1.08 -1.11
C LYS A 282 -13.00 -1.36 0.05
N ILE A 283 -13.06 -0.60 1.13
CA ILE A 283 -12.24 -0.86 2.33
C ILE A 283 -12.39 -2.30 2.86
N LEU A 284 -13.56 -2.93 2.66
CA LEU A 284 -13.81 -4.32 3.04
C LEU A 284 -13.09 -5.36 2.18
N GLU A 285 -12.56 -4.94 1.02
CA GLU A 285 -11.84 -5.80 0.08
C GLU A 285 -10.31 -5.66 0.17
N CYS A 286 -9.81 -4.73 0.98
CA CYS A 286 -8.38 -4.49 1.14
C CYS A 286 -7.72 -5.55 2.03
N SER A 287 -6.43 -5.80 1.83
CA SER A 287 -5.64 -6.75 2.61
C SER A 287 -4.68 -6.02 3.56
N MET A 288 -4.49 -6.55 4.77
CA MET A 288 -3.45 -6.11 5.70
C MET A 288 -2.23 -7.02 5.57
N LYS A 289 -1.04 -6.48 5.41
CA LYS A 289 0.16 -7.30 5.32
C LYS A 289 0.51 -7.98 6.65
N ALA A 290 0.73 -9.28 6.60
CA ALA A 290 1.21 -10.06 7.77
C ALA A 290 2.74 -10.04 7.91
N PHE A 291 3.47 -9.63 6.85
CA PHE A 291 4.94 -9.56 6.82
C PHE A 291 5.39 -8.23 6.22
N PRO A 292 6.55 -7.67 6.68
CA PRO A 292 7.13 -6.44 6.12
C PRO A 292 7.88 -6.72 4.81
N THR A 293 7.13 -7.15 3.78
CA THR A 293 7.69 -7.61 2.50
C THR A 293 6.79 -7.22 1.32
N GLU A 294 7.33 -7.37 0.13
CA GLU A 294 6.58 -7.22 -1.12
C GLU A 294 5.35 -8.15 -1.14
N ALA A 295 4.22 -7.66 -1.67
CA ALA A 295 2.92 -8.30 -1.54
C ALA A 295 2.86 -9.74 -2.08
N LEU A 296 3.49 -10.01 -3.23
CA LEU A 296 3.48 -11.35 -3.83
C LEU A 296 4.28 -12.39 -3.02
N THR A 297 5.09 -11.96 -2.02
CA THR A 297 5.86 -12.91 -1.19
C THR A 297 5.02 -13.58 -0.10
N HIS A 298 3.91 -12.97 0.31
CA HIS A 298 3.17 -13.33 1.53
C HIS A 298 2.64 -14.75 1.55
N THR A 299 1.99 -15.21 0.47
CA THR A 299 1.46 -16.57 0.39
C THR A 299 2.58 -17.60 0.45
N HIS A 300 3.73 -17.29 -0.18
CA HIS A 300 4.90 -18.16 -0.22
C HIS A 300 5.57 -18.28 1.14
N ILE A 301 5.75 -17.16 1.85
CA ILE A 301 6.26 -17.12 3.23
C ILE A 301 5.35 -17.94 4.14
N THR A 302 4.04 -17.71 4.07
CA THR A 302 3.06 -18.43 4.89
C THR A 302 3.09 -19.94 4.62
N ALA A 303 3.11 -20.37 3.35
CA ALA A 303 3.19 -21.78 2.98
C ALA A 303 4.50 -22.42 3.50
N THR A 304 5.63 -21.72 3.35
CA THR A 304 6.93 -22.20 3.83
C THR A 304 6.96 -22.33 5.35
N LEU A 305 6.48 -21.31 6.09
CA LEU A 305 6.39 -21.35 7.55
C LEU A 305 5.54 -22.53 8.04
N LYS A 306 4.39 -22.77 7.39
CA LYS A 306 3.53 -23.94 7.71
C LYS A 306 4.29 -25.24 7.51
N VAL A 307 5.01 -25.43 6.38
CA VAL A 307 5.79 -26.64 6.12
C VAL A 307 6.85 -26.87 7.20
N VAL A 308 7.69 -25.85 7.46
CA VAL A 308 8.83 -26.04 8.38
C VAL A 308 8.40 -26.20 9.82
N THR A 309 7.33 -25.49 10.25
CA THR A 309 6.84 -25.55 11.62
C THR A 309 6.10 -26.86 11.90
N LYS A 310 5.16 -27.23 11.01
CA LYS A 310 4.34 -28.45 11.17
C LYS A 310 5.20 -29.71 11.20
N ASN A 311 6.28 -29.75 10.43
CA ASN A 311 7.13 -30.92 10.29
C ASN A 311 8.45 -30.81 11.08
N ASN A 312 8.63 -29.74 11.85
CA ASN A 312 9.83 -29.43 12.64
C ASN A 312 11.14 -29.58 11.84
N ILE A 313 11.17 -29.06 10.60
CA ILE A 313 12.32 -29.17 9.72
C ILE A 313 13.42 -28.20 10.18
N ASP A 314 14.65 -28.72 10.34
CA ASP A 314 15.86 -27.90 10.53
C ASP A 314 16.39 -27.46 9.14
N TYR A 315 16.88 -26.22 9.02
CA TYR A 315 17.44 -25.70 7.77
C TYR A 315 18.63 -26.52 7.25
N LYS A 316 19.39 -27.17 8.16
CA LYS A 316 20.53 -28.05 7.85
C LYS A 316 20.11 -29.33 7.12
N ASP A 317 18.90 -29.79 7.34
CA ASP A 317 18.37 -31.04 6.76
C ASP A 317 17.81 -30.82 5.36
N ILE A 318 17.71 -29.58 4.89
CA ILE A 318 17.13 -29.24 3.60
C ILE A 318 18.11 -29.49 2.47
N GLU A 319 17.65 -30.24 1.45
CA GLU A 319 18.33 -30.47 0.17
C GLU A 319 17.88 -29.43 -0.87
N GLU A 320 16.58 -29.23 -1.05
CA GLU A 320 15.98 -28.31 -2.03
C GLU A 320 14.68 -27.72 -1.50
N ILE A 321 14.41 -26.45 -1.87
CA ILE A 321 13.13 -25.79 -1.68
C ILE A 321 12.64 -25.33 -3.06
N LYS A 322 11.41 -25.75 -3.44
CA LYS A 322 10.77 -25.34 -4.67
C LYS A 322 9.52 -24.52 -4.35
N ILE A 323 9.45 -23.32 -4.87
CA ILE A 323 8.29 -22.44 -4.79
C ILE A 323 7.60 -22.42 -6.15
N THR A 324 6.39 -23.01 -6.21
CA THR A 324 5.55 -22.92 -7.41
C THR A 324 4.59 -21.73 -7.24
N THR A 325 4.57 -20.84 -8.22
CA THR A 325 3.85 -19.56 -8.17
C THR A 325 3.43 -19.08 -9.57
N ILE A 326 3.03 -17.82 -9.69
CA ILE A 326 2.68 -17.15 -10.95
C ILE A 326 3.95 -16.66 -11.67
N ALA A 327 3.89 -16.53 -13.00
CA ALA A 327 5.02 -16.09 -13.81
C ALA A 327 5.54 -14.71 -13.40
N ARG A 328 4.64 -13.77 -13.08
CA ARG A 328 5.01 -12.43 -12.58
C ARG A 328 5.84 -12.48 -11.30
N ALA A 329 5.49 -13.34 -10.34
CA ALA A 329 6.26 -13.47 -9.11
C ALA A 329 7.66 -14.06 -9.37
N VAL A 330 7.78 -15.01 -10.31
CA VAL A 330 9.08 -15.53 -10.73
C VAL A 330 9.92 -14.43 -11.37
N ASP A 331 9.35 -13.66 -12.28
CA ASP A 331 10.06 -12.57 -13.00
C ASP A 331 10.56 -11.47 -12.04
N ILE A 332 9.72 -11.02 -11.09
CA ILE A 332 10.04 -9.87 -10.22
C ILE A 332 10.88 -10.26 -9.01
N LEU A 333 10.65 -11.45 -8.43
CA LEU A 333 11.14 -11.81 -7.10
C LEU A 333 12.31 -12.82 -7.13
N PHE A 334 12.60 -13.46 -8.28
CA PHE A 334 13.68 -14.42 -8.44
C PHE A 334 14.79 -13.95 -9.39
N ASP A 335 14.83 -12.67 -9.73
CA ASP A 335 15.95 -12.09 -10.47
C ASP A 335 17.30 -12.46 -9.83
N PRO A 336 18.39 -12.62 -10.60
CA PRO A 336 19.70 -13.04 -10.07
C PRO A 336 20.20 -12.20 -8.89
N HIS A 337 19.98 -10.89 -8.91
CA HIS A 337 20.38 -10.00 -7.80
C HIS A 337 19.55 -10.21 -6.53
N LYS A 338 18.36 -10.82 -6.60
CA LYS A 338 17.53 -11.18 -5.46
C LYS A 338 18.14 -12.30 -4.60
N TYR A 339 19.03 -13.11 -5.17
CA TYR A 339 19.76 -14.12 -4.41
C TYR A 339 20.92 -13.54 -3.58
N ARG A 340 21.25 -12.26 -3.76
CA ARG A 340 22.31 -11.56 -3.01
C ARG A 340 21.91 -10.13 -2.72
N PRO A 341 20.83 -9.92 -1.92
CA PRO A 341 20.39 -8.59 -1.57
C PRO A 341 21.44 -7.90 -0.68
N GLU A 342 21.76 -6.65 -1.01
CA GLU A 342 22.74 -5.83 -0.31
C GLU A 342 22.09 -4.75 0.57
N SER A 343 20.78 -4.53 0.43
CA SER A 343 20.04 -3.54 1.18
C SER A 343 18.69 -4.12 1.63
N ARG A 344 18.09 -3.50 2.65
CA ARG A 344 16.78 -3.84 3.16
C ARG A 344 15.73 -3.84 2.04
N GLU A 345 15.67 -2.76 1.24
CA GLU A 345 14.68 -2.58 0.18
C GLU A 345 14.79 -3.64 -0.93
N THR A 346 16.00 -4.22 -1.11
CA THR A 346 16.17 -5.35 -2.04
C THR A 346 15.78 -6.66 -1.37
N ALA A 347 16.09 -6.83 -0.09
CA ALA A 347 15.85 -8.07 0.66
C ALA A 347 14.36 -8.33 0.90
N ASP A 348 13.58 -7.31 1.24
CA ASP A 348 12.13 -7.42 1.45
C ASP A 348 11.34 -7.66 0.15
N HIS A 349 11.99 -7.46 -1.01
CA HIS A 349 11.54 -7.78 -2.37
C HIS A 349 12.24 -9.01 -2.95
N SER A 350 12.99 -9.77 -2.14
CA SER A 350 13.67 -11.01 -2.55
C SER A 350 12.92 -12.21 -2.00
N LEU A 351 12.24 -12.95 -2.87
CA LEU A 351 11.56 -14.18 -2.40
C LEU A 351 12.58 -15.24 -1.94
N PRO A 352 13.73 -15.48 -2.61
CA PRO A 352 14.75 -16.38 -2.07
C PRO A 352 15.21 -16.00 -0.66
N TYR A 353 15.47 -14.72 -0.40
CA TYR A 353 15.87 -14.26 0.93
C TYR A 353 14.77 -14.45 1.97
N CYS A 354 13.54 -14.04 1.66
CA CYS A 354 12.38 -14.18 2.56
C CYS A 354 12.13 -15.66 2.91
N ILE A 355 12.19 -16.56 1.93
CA ILE A 355 12.01 -18.00 2.16
C ILE A 355 13.16 -18.57 2.99
N ALA A 356 14.41 -18.20 2.69
CA ALA A 356 15.57 -18.65 3.48
C ALA A 356 15.47 -18.20 4.95
N ALA A 357 15.12 -16.92 5.17
CA ALA A 357 14.93 -16.38 6.51
C ALA A 357 13.75 -17.05 7.25
N ALA A 358 12.62 -17.30 6.56
CA ALA A 358 11.48 -18.02 7.11
C ALA A 358 11.85 -19.43 7.57
N VAL A 359 12.71 -20.11 6.83
CA VAL A 359 13.19 -21.47 7.19
C VAL A 359 14.14 -21.41 8.39
N VAL A 360 15.08 -20.49 8.40
CA VAL A 360 16.13 -20.38 9.43
C VAL A 360 15.56 -19.89 10.77
N ASP A 361 14.78 -18.80 10.74
CA ASP A 361 14.28 -18.16 11.96
C ASP A 361 12.86 -18.60 12.34
N LYS A 362 12.16 -19.34 11.47
CA LYS A 362 10.75 -19.76 11.62
C LYS A 362 9.79 -18.59 11.87
N LYS A 363 10.18 -17.40 11.43
CA LYS A 363 9.41 -16.14 11.47
C LYS A 363 9.98 -15.12 10.48
N ILE A 364 9.16 -14.16 10.09
CA ILE A 364 9.57 -12.97 9.34
C ILE A 364 9.08 -11.75 10.11
N THR A 365 10.00 -10.87 10.44
CA THR A 365 9.75 -9.61 11.17
C THR A 365 10.57 -8.48 10.53
N THR A 366 10.43 -7.24 11.01
CA THR A 366 11.27 -6.12 10.57
C THR A 366 12.77 -6.37 10.80
N GLU A 367 13.13 -7.07 11.88
CA GLU A 367 14.51 -7.47 12.20
C GLU A 367 15.13 -8.40 11.14
N THR A 368 14.29 -9.15 10.40
CA THR A 368 14.76 -10.03 9.31
C THR A 368 15.53 -9.27 8.24
N PHE A 369 15.28 -7.97 8.10
CA PHE A 369 15.88 -7.11 7.06
C PHE A 369 16.92 -6.12 7.63
N SER A 370 17.42 -6.34 8.85
CA SER A 370 18.49 -5.55 9.44
C SER A 370 19.84 -5.85 8.76
N ASP A 371 20.75 -4.87 8.80
CA ASP A 371 22.12 -5.03 8.26
C ASP A 371 22.88 -6.22 8.86
N GLU A 372 22.54 -6.60 10.10
CA GLU A 372 23.11 -7.75 10.79
C GLU A 372 22.55 -9.06 10.19
N LYS A 373 21.23 -9.13 9.98
CA LYS A 373 20.57 -10.31 9.39
C LYS A 373 20.93 -10.52 7.93
N LEU A 374 21.16 -9.46 7.19
CA LEU A 374 21.68 -9.55 5.81
C LEU A 374 23.06 -10.22 5.71
N LYS A 375 23.77 -10.35 6.84
CA LYS A 375 25.08 -11.04 6.93
C LYS A 375 25.01 -12.41 7.58
N ASP A 376 23.82 -12.91 7.94
CA ASP A 376 23.63 -14.20 8.61
C ASP A 376 24.00 -15.37 7.67
N PRO A 377 25.10 -16.12 7.95
CA PRO A 377 25.57 -17.19 7.07
C PRO A 377 24.58 -18.34 6.93
N ARG A 378 23.68 -18.53 7.91
CA ARG A 378 22.64 -19.57 7.87
C ARG A 378 21.63 -19.29 6.76
N ILE A 379 21.27 -18.02 6.55
CA ILE A 379 20.38 -17.61 5.45
C ILE A 379 21.07 -17.89 4.11
N TRP A 380 22.34 -17.56 3.99
CA TRP A 380 23.12 -17.78 2.78
C TRP A 380 23.29 -19.27 2.46
N GLU A 381 23.38 -20.14 3.45
CA GLU A 381 23.41 -21.60 3.25
C GLU A 381 22.14 -22.15 2.60
N VAL A 382 20.99 -21.53 2.90
CA VAL A 382 19.67 -21.97 2.42
C VAL A 382 19.31 -21.37 1.08
N ILE A 383 19.69 -20.10 0.83
CA ILE A 383 19.18 -19.31 -0.30
C ILE A 383 19.45 -19.96 -1.66
N ASP A 384 20.63 -20.59 -1.82
CA ASP A 384 21.04 -21.25 -3.09
C ASP A 384 20.29 -22.58 -3.35
N LYS A 385 19.57 -23.09 -2.35
CA LYS A 385 18.70 -24.28 -2.46
C LYS A 385 17.29 -23.95 -2.96
N ILE A 386 16.97 -22.65 -3.10
CA ILE A 386 15.61 -22.18 -3.41
C ILE A 386 15.47 -21.95 -4.91
N LYS A 387 14.39 -22.50 -5.47
CA LYS A 387 14.03 -22.35 -6.89
C LYS A 387 12.59 -21.87 -7.03
N GLY A 388 12.35 -20.94 -7.92
CA GLY A 388 11.03 -20.49 -8.35
C GLY A 388 10.59 -21.21 -9.63
N GLU A 389 9.34 -21.61 -9.70
CA GLU A 389 8.74 -22.23 -10.88
C GLU A 389 7.37 -21.61 -11.15
N ALA A 390 7.15 -21.14 -12.37
CA ALA A 390 5.86 -20.65 -12.81
C ALA A 390 4.88 -21.79 -13.12
N SER A 391 3.61 -21.64 -12.74
CA SER A 391 2.54 -22.58 -13.04
C SER A 391 1.45 -21.93 -13.88
N GLU A 392 1.13 -22.49 -15.05
CA GLU A 392 0.02 -22.04 -15.89
C GLU A 392 -1.34 -22.15 -15.17
N GLU A 393 -1.50 -23.12 -14.28
CA GLU A 393 -2.69 -23.27 -13.45
C GLU A 393 -2.83 -22.06 -12.51
N PHE A 394 -1.73 -21.67 -11.84
CA PHE A 394 -1.73 -20.55 -10.90
C PHE A 394 -1.90 -19.22 -11.61
N GLU A 395 -1.32 -19.06 -12.79
CA GLU A 395 -1.48 -17.87 -13.62
C GLU A 395 -2.96 -17.58 -13.96
N LYS A 396 -3.75 -18.62 -14.24
CA LYS A 396 -5.20 -18.48 -14.49
C LYS A 396 -6.02 -18.07 -13.27
N MET A 397 -5.46 -18.24 -12.06
CA MET A 397 -6.13 -17.87 -10.80
C MET A 397 -5.85 -16.42 -10.42
N PHE A 398 -4.72 -15.87 -10.88
CA PHE A 398 -4.31 -14.49 -10.58
C PHE A 398 -5.05 -13.49 -11.49
N PRO A 399 -5.47 -12.29 -11.01
CA PRO A 399 -5.26 -11.75 -9.65
C PRO A 399 -6.35 -12.12 -8.63
N ALA A 400 -7.37 -12.89 -9.01
CA ALA A 400 -8.46 -13.26 -8.10
C ALA A 400 -7.98 -14.06 -6.88
N LYS A 401 -6.91 -14.85 -7.05
CA LYS A 401 -6.18 -15.56 -6.00
C LYS A 401 -4.69 -15.29 -6.14
N GLN A 402 -3.94 -15.49 -5.06
CA GLN A 402 -2.47 -15.42 -5.06
C GLN A 402 -1.89 -16.79 -4.65
N PRO A 403 -2.05 -17.81 -5.52
CA PRO A 403 -1.70 -19.19 -5.16
C PRO A 403 -0.21 -19.39 -4.99
N SER A 404 0.14 -20.22 -4.03
CA SER A 404 1.50 -20.65 -3.75
C SER A 404 1.55 -22.11 -3.33
N ARG A 405 2.58 -22.83 -3.79
CA ARG A 405 2.97 -24.11 -3.25
C ARG A 405 4.43 -24.09 -2.85
N ALA A 406 4.70 -24.26 -1.55
CA ALA A 406 6.04 -24.49 -1.03
C ALA A 406 6.28 -25.99 -0.91
N THR A 407 7.33 -26.51 -1.55
CA THR A 407 7.74 -27.90 -1.47
C THR A 407 9.17 -27.96 -0.98
N ILE A 408 9.41 -28.70 0.11
CA ILE A 408 10.74 -28.88 0.72
C ILE A 408 11.11 -30.34 0.65
N LYS A 409 12.26 -30.62 0.04
CA LYS A 409 12.91 -31.92 0.03
C LYS A 409 14.03 -31.92 1.06
N THR A 410 14.03 -32.90 1.96
CA THR A 410 15.07 -33.08 2.96
C THR A 410 16.14 -34.08 2.47
N LYS A 411 17.34 -34.01 3.06
CA LYS A 411 18.50 -34.87 2.71
C LYS A 411 18.24 -36.37 2.91
N ASP A 412 17.28 -36.74 3.78
CA ASP A 412 16.80 -38.11 3.96
C ASP A 412 15.78 -38.55 2.88
N GLY A 413 15.53 -37.72 1.89
CA GLY A 413 14.67 -37.99 0.73
C GLY A 413 13.18 -37.75 0.97
N LYS A 414 12.76 -37.28 2.14
CA LYS A 414 11.35 -36.94 2.40
C LYS A 414 10.95 -35.64 1.70
N ILE A 415 9.70 -35.56 1.26
CA ILE A 415 9.13 -34.39 0.59
C ILE A 415 7.92 -33.92 1.41
N TYR A 416 7.93 -32.62 1.73
CA TYR A 416 6.84 -31.94 2.44
C TYR A 416 6.33 -30.80 1.58
N SER A 417 5.01 -30.58 1.53
CA SER A 417 4.41 -29.56 0.69
C SER A 417 3.18 -28.94 1.37
N GLU A 418 2.99 -27.64 1.14
CA GLU A 418 1.80 -26.88 1.54
C GLU A 418 1.34 -26.03 0.37
N TYR A 419 0.02 -25.98 0.14
CA TYR A 419 -0.62 -25.16 -0.88
C TYR A 419 -1.58 -24.18 -0.22
N LEU A 420 -1.50 -22.92 -0.63
CA LEU A 420 -2.39 -21.85 -0.18
C LEU A 420 -2.87 -21.02 -1.39
N GLU A 421 -4.10 -20.53 -1.30
CA GLU A 421 -4.71 -19.69 -2.33
C GLU A 421 -4.64 -18.18 -2.01
N TYR A 422 -4.58 -17.86 -0.71
CA TYR A 422 -4.63 -16.49 -0.21
C TYR A 422 -3.55 -16.26 0.83
N PRO A 423 -2.95 -15.06 0.87
CA PRO A 423 -2.06 -14.69 1.95
C PRO A 423 -2.84 -14.43 3.25
N LYS A 424 -2.19 -14.60 4.39
CA LYS A 424 -2.72 -14.10 5.66
C LYS A 424 -2.90 -12.59 5.59
N GLY A 425 -4.07 -12.11 6.00
CA GLY A 425 -4.46 -10.71 5.92
C GLY A 425 -5.32 -10.34 4.71
N ASP A 426 -5.47 -11.24 3.73
CA ASP A 426 -6.52 -11.14 2.71
C ASP A 426 -7.91 -11.20 3.38
N PRO A 427 -8.94 -10.49 2.88
CA PRO A 427 -10.30 -10.56 3.45
C PRO A 427 -10.87 -11.97 3.59
N ARG A 428 -10.38 -12.92 2.80
CA ARG A 428 -10.76 -14.35 2.85
C ARG A 428 -9.95 -15.16 3.88
N GLU A 429 -8.83 -14.64 4.36
CA GLU A 429 -7.97 -15.16 5.43
C GLU A 429 -7.53 -13.99 6.33
N PRO A 430 -8.47 -13.29 6.99
CA PRO A 430 -8.20 -12.00 7.63
C PRO A 430 -7.25 -12.13 8.82
N MET A 431 -6.53 -11.05 9.11
CA MET A 431 -5.85 -10.91 10.40
C MET A 431 -6.88 -10.76 11.52
N THR A 432 -6.73 -11.55 12.58
CA THR A 432 -7.52 -11.39 13.80
C THR A 432 -7.05 -10.16 14.58
N MET A 433 -7.83 -9.74 15.59
CA MET A 433 -7.37 -8.68 16.50
C MET A 433 -6.10 -9.07 17.26
N GLU A 434 -5.94 -10.35 17.59
CA GLU A 434 -4.70 -10.86 18.20
C GLU A 434 -3.50 -10.74 17.26
N ASP A 435 -3.67 -11.06 15.97
CA ASP A 435 -2.64 -10.86 14.94
C ASP A 435 -2.22 -9.38 14.85
N LEU A 436 -3.20 -8.46 14.87
CA LEU A 436 -2.95 -7.01 14.82
C LEU A 436 -2.28 -6.51 16.11
N ASP A 437 -2.70 -6.99 17.28
CA ASP A 437 -2.06 -6.67 18.55
C ASP A 437 -0.59 -7.12 18.57
N ASN A 438 -0.33 -8.31 18.10
CA ASN A 438 1.04 -8.84 17.99
C ASN A 438 1.89 -8.02 17.01
N LYS A 439 1.34 -7.64 15.86
CA LYS A 439 1.98 -6.77 14.88
C LYS A 439 2.26 -5.39 15.48
N PHE A 440 1.28 -4.74 16.06
CA PHE A 440 1.40 -3.43 16.70
C PHE A 440 2.46 -3.46 17.81
N LYS A 441 2.41 -4.47 18.69
CA LYS A 441 3.39 -4.65 19.76
C LYS A 441 4.81 -4.79 19.21
N ALA A 442 5.00 -5.60 18.18
CA ALA A 442 6.32 -5.78 17.55
C ALA A 442 6.85 -4.46 16.96
N LEU A 443 5.97 -3.60 16.42
CA LEU A 443 6.34 -2.32 15.80
C LEU A 443 6.52 -1.18 16.81
N ALA A 444 5.83 -1.20 17.95
CA ALA A 444 5.77 -0.07 18.89
C ALA A 444 6.59 -0.27 20.18
N SER A 445 6.96 -1.51 20.55
CA SER A 445 7.60 -1.80 21.86
C SER A 445 8.96 -1.14 22.07
N HIS A 446 9.65 -0.73 20.99
CA HIS A 446 10.91 -0.01 21.11
C HIS A 446 10.72 1.48 21.45
N LEU A 447 9.48 2.00 21.34
CA LEU A 447 9.15 3.41 21.59
C LEU A 447 8.36 3.62 22.87
N MET A 448 7.53 2.66 23.27
CA MET A 448 6.56 2.88 24.34
C MET A 448 6.25 1.62 25.16
N SER A 449 5.82 1.83 26.40
CA SER A 449 5.37 0.77 27.31
C SER A 449 4.09 0.09 26.83
N ASP A 450 3.82 -1.14 27.32
CA ASP A 450 2.57 -1.87 27.06
C ASP A 450 1.32 -1.06 27.47
N GLU A 451 1.40 -0.27 28.56
CA GLU A 451 0.32 0.63 28.99
C GLU A 451 0.04 1.73 27.95
N LYS A 452 1.09 2.39 27.43
CA LYS A 452 0.93 3.42 26.40
C LYS A 452 0.38 2.82 25.10
N GLN A 453 0.85 1.62 24.70
CA GLN A 453 0.32 0.90 23.54
C GLN A 453 -1.18 0.63 23.69
N LYS A 454 -1.60 0.19 24.87
CA LYS A 454 -3.02 0.00 25.19
C LYS A 454 -3.82 1.30 25.07
N ASN A 455 -3.29 2.41 25.61
CA ASN A 455 -3.97 3.71 25.53
C ASN A 455 -4.13 4.20 24.08
N VAL A 456 -3.13 3.97 23.22
CA VAL A 456 -3.20 4.26 21.79
C VAL A 456 -4.26 3.39 21.12
N LYS A 457 -4.28 2.08 21.39
CA LYS A 457 -5.31 1.18 20.88
C LYS A 457 -6.71 1.64 21.29
N ASP A 458 -6.91 1.91 22.59
CA ASP A 458 -8.21 2.36 23.13
C ASP A 458 -8.66 3.67 22.46
N ALA A 459 -7.74 4.63 22.23
CA ALA A 459 -8.04 5.86 21.50
C ALA A 459 -8.45 5.60 20.05
N ILE A 460 -7.80 4.69 19.34
CA ILE A 460 -8.14 4.34 17.94
C ILE A 460 -9.52 3.68 17.88
N PHE A 461 -9.82 2.74 18.76
CA PHE A 461 -11.09 2.02 18.74
C PHE A 461 -12.27 2.85 19.30
N SER A 462 -11.98 3.99 19.92
CA SER A 462 -12.98 5.01 20.34
C SER A 462 -12.81 6.35 19.61
N ALA A 463 -12.21 6.34 18.42
CA ALA A 463 -11.79 7.55 17.69
C ALA A 463 -12.92 8.56 17.47
N GLU A 464 -14.15 8.09 17.24
CA GLU A 464 -15.33 8.94 17.05
C GLU A 464 -15.67 9.89 18.22
N GLN A 465 -15.03 9.70 19.37
CA GLN A 465 -15.21 10.55 20.56
C GLN A 465 -14.30 11.79 20.55
N PHE A 466 -13.33 11.86 19.63
CA PHE A 466 -12.31 12.89 19.61
C PHE A 466 -12.44 13.83 18.40
N SER A 467 -11.93 15.03 18.55
CA SER A 467 -11.47 15.83 17.41
C SER A 467 -10.18 15.24 16.82
N ALA A 468 -9.85 15.57 15.57
CA ALA A 468 -8.61 15.15 14.94
C ALA A 468 -7.37 15.56 15.78
N LYS A 469 -7.39 16.77 16.35
CA LYS A 469 -6.30 17.27 17.19
C LYS A 469 -6.12 16.43 18.47
N GLU A 470 -7.21 16.20 19.22
CA GLU A 470 -7.17 15.38 20.44
C GLU A 470 -6.71 13.95 20.14
N PHE A 471 -7.17 13.40 19.01
CA PHE A 471 -6.75 12.07 18.57
C PHE A 471 -5.24 12.03 18.26
N MET A 472 -4.71 12.98 17.49
CA MET A 472 -3.29 13.03 17.16
C MET A 472 -2.40 13.23 18.40
N GLU A 473 -2.86 13.98 19.41
CA GLU A 473 -2.17 14.12 20.70
C GLU A 473 -2.03 12.78 21.45
N LYS A 474 -2.99 11.83 21.28
CA LYS A 474 -2.89 10.48 21.86
C LYS A 474 -1.79 9.64 21.21
N LEU A 475 -1.41 9.95 19.98
CA LEU A 475 -0.43 9.20 19.19
C LEU A 475 1.02 9.63 19.44
N ILE A 476 1.28 10.66 20.23
CA ILE A 476 2.64 11.10 20.61
C ILE A 476 3.23 10.11 21.61
N VAL A 477 4.48 9.67 21.39
CA VAL A 477 5.19 8.72 22.27
C VAL A 477 6.01 9.41 23.36
#